data_f66dbb02f37cdb306866f874685e6925
#
_entry.id   f66dbb02f37cdb306866f874685e6925
#
_cell.length_a   1.000
_cell.length_b   1.000
_cell.length_c   1.000
_cell.angle_alpha   90.00
_cell.angle_beta   90.00
_cell.angle_gamma   90.00
#
_symmetry.space_group_name_H-M   'P 1'
#
loop_
_entity.id
_entity.type
_entity.pdbx_description
1 polymer ?
#
loop_
_entity_poly.entity_id
_entity_poly.type
_entity_poly.pdbx_seq_one_letter_code
_entity_poly.pdbx_strand_id
1 'polypeptide(L)'
;MYSKMSGTISISRLIALTKSCQSKSLALTDINTVRGFINFVHFAQDEGIAPIAGVNLITNVDEVVILAENHIGYENICRSITDYYINPDRSVADILEQRSDGLFVLTYYPSLLEKLRSFMSDTQLFIELRPGIKERAVQKLSKKYKLEIVATGDIYFQDPEDHETHKILRAINKNTTLKHLKDGDYKNEDHWFRDESAMARLFPNSLDAINNSHYLAKRCKREWSFVNTIFPGLSLKDTYHSNKKLRDYAYQGAMVRYEKITDEIKQRIDYEMNLITQKGFAPYFLIVRDIVSQTRSTIGRG
;
A
#
# COMPACT_ATOMS: atom_id res chain seq x y z
N MET A 1 -1.68 10.19 -6.09
CA MET A 1 -3.17 10.20 -6.01
C MET A 1 -3.66 9.56 -4.71
N TYR A 2 -3.01 8.50 -4.22
CA TYR A 2 -3.42 7.80 -2.98
C TYR A 2 -2.78 8.37 -1.71
N SER A 3 -1.68 9.12 -1.83
CA SER A 3 -0.96 9.76 -0.71
C SER A 3 -1.64 11.06 -0.25
N LYS A 4 -2.91 11.01 0.15
CA LYS A 4 -3.64 12.12 0.81
C LYS A 4 -3.41 13.48 0.14
N MET A 5 -3.63 13.58 -1.17
CA MET A 5 -3.45 14.80 -1.98
C MET A 5 -2.02 15.40 -1.86
N SER A 6 -1.01 14.55 -1.82
CA SER A 6 0.39 14.97 -1.78
C SER A 6 1.08 14.78 -3.13
N GLY A 7 0.87 13.66 -3.81
CA GLY A 7 1.46 13.41 -5.12
C GLY A 7 0.63 13.97 -6.28
N THR A 8 1.28 14.45 -7.33
CA THR A 8 0.65 14.92 -8.57
C THR A 8 0.68 13.87 -9.69
N ILE A 9 1.52 12.83 -9.57
CA ILE A 9 1.73 11.81 -10.60
C ILE A 9 0.69 10.68 -10.45
N SER A 10 0.02 10.32 -11.55
CA SER A 10 -0.80 9.10 -11.59
C SER A 10 0.08 7.85 -11.66
N ILE A 11 -0.45 6.69 -11.23
CA ILE A 11 0.27 5.41 -11.29
C ILE A 11 0.69 5.10 -12.74
N SER A 12 -0.20 5.26 -13.70
CA SER A 12 0.10 5.01 -15.12
C SER A 12 1.22 5.91 -15.63
N ARG A 13 1.23 7.19 -15.23
CA ARG A 13 2.29 8.13 -15.61
C ARG A 13 3.62 7.78 -14.95
N LEU A 14 3.61 7.41 -13.68
CA LEU A 14 4.81 6.98 -12.95
C LEU A 14 5.46 5.76 -13.62
N ILE A 15 4.66 4.79 -14.05
CA ILE A 15 5.14 3.60 -14.77
C ILE A 15 5.70 3.98 -16.14
N ALA A 16 5.03 4.87 -16.89
CA ALA A 16 5.54 5.34 -18.18
C ALA A 16 6.90 6.06 -18.04
N LEU A 17 7.08 6.88 -17.00
CA LEU A 17 8.36 7.51 -16.68
C LEU A 17 9.43 6.47 -16.32
N THR A 18 9.09 5.50 -15.50
CA THR A 18 9.99 4.40 -15.12
C THR A 18 10.47 3.62 -16.35
N LYS A 19 9.55 3.33 -17.27
CA LYS A 19 9.86 2.64 -18.53
C LYS A 19 10.78 3.48 -19.43
N SER A 20 10.52 4.78 -19.55
CA SER A 20 11.35 5.69 -20.36
C SER A 20 12.80 5.76 -19.86
N CYS A 21 13.02 5.59 -18.54
CA CYS A 21 14.35 5.50 -17.94
C CYS A 21 14.94 4.09 -17.97
N GLN A 22 14.30 3.13 -18.65
CA GLN A 22 14.72 1.72 -18.73
C GLN A 22 14.90 1.01 -17.37
N SER A 23 14.30 1.54 -16.32
CA SER A 23 14.29 0.92 -15.00
C SER A 23 13.46 -0.35 -14.99
N LYS A 24 13.97 -1.40 -14.33
CA LYS A 24 13.37 -2.74 -14.32
C LYS A 24 12.45 -2.98 -13.12
N SER A 25 12.46 -2.10 -12.14
CA SER A 25 11.66 -2.21 -10.92
C SER A 25 11.30 -0.83 -10.40
N LEU A 26 10.19 -0.77 -9.68
CA LEU A 26 9.70 0.45 -9.03
C LEU A 26 9.02 0.09 -7.72
N ALA A 27 9.29 0.84 -6.66
CA ALA A 27 8.57 0.75 -5.41
C ALA A 27 7.44 1.80 -5.35
N LEU A 28 6.25 1.38 -4.92
CA LEU A 28 5.19 2.30 -4.56
C LEU A 28 5.15 2.42 -3.04
N THR A 29 5.42 3.63 -2.53
CA THR A 29 5.51 3.95 -1.11
C THR A 29 4.59 5.10 -0.74
N ASP A 30 3.29 4.93 -0.99
CA ASP A 30 2.27 5.92 -0.62
C ASP A 30 2.26 6.17 0.90
N ILE A 31 1.89 7.40 1.31
CA ILE A 31 1.86 7.79 2.72
C ILE A 31 0.73 7.08 3.45
N ASN A 32 1.08 6.26 4.44
CA ASN A 32 0.16 5.56 5.36
C ASN A 32 -0.94 4.76 4.65
N THR A 33 -0.68 4.26 3.43
CA THR A 33 -1.66 3.49 2.68
C THR A 33 -1.02 2.59 1.62
N VAL A 34 -1.66 1.46 1.32
CA VAL A 34 -1.32 0.58 0.18
C VAL A 34 -2.49 0.46 -0.81
N ARG A 35 -3.46 1.38 -0.77
CA ARG A 35 -4.67 1.32 -1.61
C ARG A 35 -4.38 1.31 -3.12
N GLY A 36 -3.30 1.97 -3.54
CA GLY A 36 -2.88 2.01 -4.94
C GLY A 36 -2.16 0.76 -5.41
N PHE A 37 -1.75 -0.12 -4.51
CA PHE A 37 -0.77 -1.16 -4.80
C PHE A 37 -1.30 -2.21 -5.81
N ILE A 38 -2.54 -2.66 -5.71
CA ILE A 38 -3.10 -3.65 -6.64
C ILE A 38 -3.12 -3.11 -8.08
N ASN A 39 -3.62 -1.89 -8.27
CA ASN A 39 -3.62 -1.25 -9.59
C ASN A 39 -2.18 -1.02 -10.09
N PHE A 40 -1.27 -0.64 -9.19
CA PHE A 40 0.13 -0.48 -9.53
C PHE A 40 0.76 -1.78 -10.03
N VAL A 41 0.48 -2.91 -9.38
CA VAL A 41 0.98 -4.23 -9.81
C VAL A 41 0.51 -4.56 -11.22
N HIS A 42 -0.79 -4.40 -11.52
CA HIS A 42 -1.32 -4.66 -12.86
C HIS A 42 -0.64 -3.79 -13.92
N PHE A 43 -0.62 -2.48 -13.74
CA PHE A 43 0.03 -1.59 -14.70
C PHE A 43 1.53 -1.84 -14.85
N ALA A 44 2.25 -2.17 -13.76
CA ALA A 44 3.68 -2.43 -13.81
C ALA A 44 3.99 -3.75 -14.54
N GLN A 45 3.22 -4.81 -14.27
CA GLN A 45 3.41 -6.11 -14.90
C GLN A 45 3.12 -6.05 -16.40
N ASP A 46 2.06 -5.33 -16.82
CA ASP A 46 1.73 -5.12 -18.25
C ASP A 46 2.87 -4.42 -19.00
N GLU A 47 3.65 -3.59 -18.32
CA GLU A 47 4.78 -2.87 -18.89
C GLU A 47 6.15 -3.53 -18.62
N GLY A 48 6.18 -4.73 -18.04
CA GLY A 48 7.40 -5.50 -17.74
C GLY A 48 8.27 -4.90 -16.64
N ILE A 49 7.68 -4.06 -15.76
CA ILE A 49 8.31 -3.47 -14.59
C ILE A 49 7.99 -4.32 -13.37
N ALA A 50 9.00 -4.69 -12.59
CA ALA A 50 8.82 -5.44 -11.35
C ALA A 50 8.29 -4.53 -10.22
N PRO A 51 7.04 -4.72 -9.75
CA PRO A 51 6.45 -3.89 -8.70
C PRO A 51 6.94 -4.31 -7.32
N ILE A 52 7.34 -3.33 -6.51
CA ILE A 52 7.77 -3.51 -5.12
C ILE A 52 6.73 -2.86 -4.20
N ALA A 53 6.23 -3.64 -3.25
CA ALA A 53 5.31 -3.13 -2.24
C ALA A 53 6.06 -2.36 -1.16
N GLY A 54 5.56 -1.20 -0.81
CA GLY A 54 6.09 -0.40 0.29
C GLY A 54 5.08 0.59 0.85
N VAL A 55 5.51 1.30 1.86
CA VAL A 55 4.77 2.40 2.47
C VAL A 55 5.75 3.43 3.03
N ASN A 56 5.44 4.71 2.90
CA ASN A 56 6.04 5.73 3.75
C ASN A 56 5.15 5.85 5.00
N LEU A 57 5.58 5.20 6.10
CA LEU A 57 4.85 5.21 7.37
C LEU A 57 5.25 6.47 8.16
N ILE A 58 4.30 7.38 8.30
CA ILE A 58 4.46 8.65 9.02
C ILE A 58 3.52 8.64 10.21
N THR A 59 4.08 8.67 11.40
CA THR A 59 3.34 8.84 12.66
C THR A 59 3.40 10.29 13.13
N ASN A 60 2.80 10.61 14.27
CA ASN A 60 2.97 11.92 14.90
C ASN A 60 4.37 12.11 15.53
N VAL A 61 5.16 11.05 15.62
CA VAL A 61 6.48 11.01 16.28
C VAL A 61 7.63 10.95 15.28
N ASP A 62 7.53 10.08 14.26
CA ASP A 62 8.61 9.76 13.33
C ASP A 62 8.10 9.24 11.98
N GLU A 63 9.02 9.07 11.03
CA GLU A 63 8.71 8.54 9.68
C GLU A 63 9.78 7.58 9.19
N VAL A 64 9.36 6.57 8.40
CA VAL A 64 10.26 5.66 7.69
C VAL A 64 9.68 5.21 6.35
N VAL A 65 10.55 4.82 5.44
CA VAL A 65 10.14 4.02 4.26
C VAL A 65 10.29 2.54 4.60
N ILE A 66 9.23 1.77 4.37
CA ILE A 66 9.20 0.32 4.57
C ILE A 66 8.95 -0.35 3.22
N LEU A 67 9.74 -1.39 2.92
CA LEU A 67 9.56 -2.21 1.72
C LEU A 67 9.34 -3.67 2.12
N ALA A 68 8.52 -4.39 1.36
CA ALA A 68 8.26 -5.80 1.59
C ALA A 68 9.34 -6.67 0.91
N GLU A 69 10.06 -7.45 1.71
CA GLU A 69 10.97 -8.49 1.22
C GLU A 69 10.18 -9.68 0.64
N ASN A 70 9.04 -10.03 1.26
CA ASN A 70 8.23 -11.19 0.92
C ASN A 70 6.74 -10.97 1.24
N HIS A 71 5.92 -12.01 1.18
CA HIS A 71 4.49 -11.94 1.52
C HIS A 71 4.24 -11.52 2.96
N ILE A 72 5.03 -12.05 3.90
CA ILE A 72 4.93 -11.73 5.32
C ILE A 72 5.17 -10.25 5.54
N GLY A 73 6.19 -9.69 4.85
CA GLY A 73 6.47 -8.26 4.88
C GLY A 73 5.30 -7.41 4.39
N TYR A 74 4.64 -7.81 3.29
CA TYR A 74 3.45 -7.07 2.83
C TYR A 74 2.29 -7.14 3.84
N GLU A 75 2.06 -8.30 4.44
CA GLU A 75 1.06 -8.46 5.51
C GLU A 75 1.39 -7.57 6.71
N ASN A 76 2.66 -7.53 7.11
CA ASN A 76 3.13 -6.69 8.21
C ASN A 76 3.02 -5.18 7.88
N ILE A 77 3.25 -4.76 6.63
CA ILE A 77 2.95 -3.38 6.19
C ILE A 77 1.46 -3.07 6.40
N CYS A 78 0.56 -3.94 5.94
CA CYS A 78 -0.88 -3.73 6.09
C CYS A 78 -1.30 -3.62 7.57
N ARG A 79 -0.75 -4.48 8.43
CA ARG A 79 -1.01 -4.46 9.88
C ARG A 79 -0.43 -3.21 10.55
N SER A 80 0.76 -2.77 10.15
CA SER A 80 1.39 -1.55 10.66
C SER A 80 0.59 -0.30 10.32
N ILE A 81 0.04 -0.23 9.10
CA ILE A 81 -0.87 0.83 8.69
C ILE A 81 -2.15 0.82 9.54
N THR A 82 -2.70 -0.36 9.83
CA THR A 82 -3.88 -0.51 10.69
C THR A 82 -3.59 0.01 12.10
N ASP A 83 -2.45 -0.37 12.69
CA ASP A 83 -2.04 0.09 14.03
C ASP A 83 -1.85 1.60 14.08
N TYR A 84 -1.25 2.19 13.04
CA TYR A 84 -1.15 3.64 12.91
C TYR A 84 -2.52 4.33 12.95
N TYR A 85 -3.52 3.80 12.22
CA TYR A 85 -4.86 4.41 12.22
C TYR A 85 -5.62 4.23 13.54
N ILE A 86 -5.30 3.19 14.32
CA ILE A 86 -5.86 2.99 15.66
C ILE A 86 -5.22 3.95 16.67
N ASN A 87 -3.89 4.14 16.59
CA ASN A 87 -3.15 5.03 17.49
C ASN A 87 -1.97 5.70 16.79
N PRO A 88 -2.16 6.88 16.20
CA PRO A 88 -1.14 7.60 15.44
C PRO A 88 0.00 8.20 16.30
N ASP A 89 -0.14 8.20 17.62
CA ASP A 89 0.87 8.73 18.56
C ASP A 89 1.94 7.69 18.93
N ARG A 90 1.79 6.43 18.49
CA ARG A 90 2.83 5.42 18.62
C ARG A 90 4.01 5.73 17.70
N SER A 91 5.24 5.50 18.18
CA SER A 91 6.41 5.56 17.30
C SER A 91 6.40 4.41 16.28
N VAL A 92 7.09 4.59 15.17
CA VAL A 92 7.27 3.52 14.19
C VAL A 92 7.92 2.29 14.82
N ALA A 93 8.91 2.49 15.73
CA ALA A 93 9.55 1.37 16.41
C ALA A 93 8.55 0.55 17.23
N ASP A 94 7.64 1.20 17.97
CA ASP A 94 6.61 0.52 18.76
C ASP A 94 5.59 -0.25 17.89
N ILE A 95 5.33 0.24 16.67
CA ILE A 95 4.46 -0.42 15.69
C ILE A 95 5.15 -1.67 15.10
N LEU A 96 6.46 -1.59 14.82
CA LEU A 96 7.21 -2.64 14.15
C LEU A 96 7.79 -3.71 15.09
N GLU A 97 7.83 -3.49 16.41
CA GLU A 97 8.48 -4.38 17.37
C GLU A 97 8.01 -5.85 17.25
N GLN A 98 6.73 -6.07 16.96
CA GLN A 98 6.15 -7.42 16.79
C GLN A 98 5.89 -7.79 15.33
N ARG A 99 6.35 -6.98 14.37
CA ARG A 99 5.99 -7.09 12.94
C ARG A 99 7.13 -6.76 11.99
N SER A 100 8.36 -7.02 12.40
CA SER A 100 9.56 -6.72 11.64
C SER A 100 9.93 -7.76 10.57
N ASP A 101 9.31 -8.95 10.61
CA ASP A 101 9.64 -10.04 9.70
C ASP A 101 9.29 -9.70 8.25
N GLY A 102 10.24 -9.97 7.35
CA GLY A 102 10.08 -9.74 5.92
C GLY A 102 10.02 -8.28 5.50
N LEU A 103 10.50 -7.37 6.35
CA LEU A 103 10.56 -5.93 6.08
C LEU A 103 11.98 -5.46 5.86
N PHE A 104 12.16 -4.51 4.94
CA PHE A 104 13.29 -3.61 4.88
C PHE A 104 12.84 -2.22 5.31
N VAL A 105 13.62 -1.59 6.19
CA VAL A 105 13.31 -0.28 6.76
C VAL A 105 14.42 0.71 6.43
N LEU A 106 14.04 1.82 5.82
CA LEU A 106 14.94 2.89 5.43
C LEU A 106 14.62 4.14 6.27
N THR A 107 15.61 4.66 6.97
CA THR A 107 15.46 5.89 7.76
C THR A 107 16.79 6.60 7.92
N TYR A 108 16.75 7.91 8.17
CA TYR A 108 17.93 8.71 8.48
C TYR A 108 17.92 9.28 9.92
N TYR A 109 16.94 8.88 10.73
CA TYR A 109 16.81 9.31 12.12
C TYR A 109 17.63 8.42 13.07
N PRO A 110 18.69 8.96 13.73
CA PRO A 110 19.56 8.14 14.60
C PRO A 110 18.82 7.49 15.77
N SER A 111 17.92 8.23 16.42
CA SER A 111 17.15 7.74 17.57
C SER A 111 16.23 6.58 17.19
N LEU A 112 15.68 6.61 15.98
CA LEU A 112 14.83 5.55 15.48
C LEU A 112 15.66 4.32 15.08
N LEU A 113 16.83 4.51 14.45
CA LEU A 113 17.78 3.43 14.13
C LEU A 113 18.20 2.66 15.40
N GLU A 114 18.50 3.37 16.49
CA GLU A 114 18.88 2.75 17.76
C GLU A 114 17.76 1.87 18.33
N LYS A 115 16.52 2.34 18.27
CA LYS A 115 15.35 1.55 18.68
C LYS A 115 15.11 0.34 17.80
N LEU A 116 15.13 0.52 16.46
CA LEU A 116 14.89 -0.57 15.50
C LEU A 116 15.94 -1.68 15.64
N ARG A 117 17.20 -1.36 15.88
CA ARG A 117 18.27 -2.35 16.06
C ARG A 117 18.11 -3.23 17.30
N SER A 118 17.24 -2.89 18.24
CA SER A 118 16.98 -3.75 19.40
C SER A 118 16.20 -5.02 19.05
N PHE A 119 15.51 -5.04 17.90
CA PHE A 119 14.67 -6.16 17.46
C PHE A 119 14.78 -6.51 15.97
N MET A 120 15.43 -5.66 15.14
CA MET A 120 15.67 -5.90 13.72
C MET A 120 17.13 -6.20 13.43
N SER A 121 17.37 -7.06 12.45
CA SER A 121 18.72 -7.33 11.94
C SER A 121 19.28 -6.14 11.16
N ASP A 122 20.59 -5.92 11.24
CA ASP A 122 21.30 -4.92 10.43
C ASP A 122 21.12 -5.16 8.91
N THR A 123 20.78 -6.38 8.48
CA THR A 123 20.50 -6.70 7.07
C THR A 123 19.13 -6.22 6.59
N GLN A 124 18.27 -5.82 7.49
CA GLN A 124 16.93 -5.27 7.22
C GLN A 124 16.89 -3.74 7.34
N LEU A 125 17.95 -3.12 7.89
CA LEU A 125 18.01 -1.70 8.16
C LEU A 125 18.95 -0.99 7.20
N PHE A 126 18.50 0.13 6.64
CA PHE A 126 19.26 0.96 5.71
C PHE A 126 19.16 2.42 6.11
N ILE A 127 20.21 3.17 5.80
CA ILE A 127 20.19 4.62 5.97
C ILE A 127 19.68 5.25 4.68
N GLU A 128 18.56 5.98 4.78
CA GLU A 128 17.95 6.65 3.64
C GLU A 128 18.73 7.91 3.27
N LEU A 129 19.08 8.02 1.97
CA LEU A 129 19.56 9.24 1.34
C LEU A 129 18.51 9.73 0.34
N ARG A 130 17.85 10.87 0.63
CA ARG A 130 16.81 11.44 -0.22
C ARG A 130 17.03 12.94 -0.46
N PRO A 131 16.36 13.56 -1.45
CA PRO A 131 16.43 15.00 -1.68
C PRO A 131 16.19 15.79 -0.38
N GLY A 132 16.95 16.87 -0.20
CA GLY A 132 16.91 17.69 1.01
C GLY A 132 17.77 17.21 2.17
N ILE A 133 18.35 16.00 2.11
CA ILE A 133 19.25 15.46 3.14
C ILE A 133 20.71 15.60 2.68
N LYS A 134 21.56 16.09 3.59
CA LYS A 134 22.99 16.26 3.30
C LYS A 134 23.73 14.92 3.28
N GLU A 135 24.37 14.57 2.16
CA GLU A 135 25.17 13.34 2.02
C GLU A 135 26.15 13.10 3.17
N ARG A 136 26.87 14.14 3.61
CA ARG A 136 27.83 14.04 4.72
C ARG A 136 27.19 13.59 6.03
N ALA A 137 25.95 13.96 6.29
CA ALA A 137 25.23 13.54 7.49
C ALA A 137 24.92 12.04 7.43
N VAL A 138 24.40 11.60 6.30
CA VAL A 138 24.07 10.18 6.04
C VAL A 138 25.33 9.29 6.06
N GLN A 139 26.43 9.75 5.46
CA GLN A 139 27.72 9.06 5.50
C GLN A 139 28.29 8.91 6.92
N LYS A 140 28.12 9.93 7.77
CA LYS A 140 28.50 9.81 9.20
C LYS A 140 27.65 8.77 9.93
N LEU A 141 26.35 8.71 9.66
CA LEU A 141 25.45 7.70 10.24
C LEU A 141 25.86 6.29 9.77
N SER A 142 26.10 6.11 8.46
CA SER A 142 26.58 4.85 7.90
C SER A 142 27.85 4.34 8.58
N LYS A 143 28.84 5.20 8.75
CA LYS A 143 30.07 4.86 9.46
C LYS A 143 29.83 4.51 10.95
N LYS A 144 28.94 5.28 11.63
CA LYS A 144 28.62 5.06 13.05
C LYS A 144 27.92 3.73 13.27
N TYR A 145 26.91 3.45 12.47
CA TYR A 145 26.04 2.28 12.63
C TYR A 145 26.48 1.07 11.80
N LYS A 146 27.43 1.23 10.88
CA LYS A 146 27.87 0.21 9.91
C LYS A 146 26.73 -0.32 9.05
N LEU A 147 25.79 0.56 8.68
CA LEU A 147 24.65 0.26 7.83
C LEU A 147 24.87 0.84 6.43
N GLU A 148 24.33 0.14 5.42
CA GLU A 148 24.37 0.59 4.03
C GLU A 148 23.45 1.80 3.81
N ILE A 149 23.89 2.68 2.90
CA ILE A 149 23.08 3.82 2.47
C ILE A 149 22.32 3.39 1.22
N VAL A 150 21.03 3.75 1.15
CA VAL A 150 20.16 3.56 -0.02
C VAL A 150 19.63 4.90 -0.47
N ALA A 151 19.85 5.24 -1.75
CA ALA A 151 19.31 6.45 -2.34
C ALA A 151 17.84 6.26 -2.73
N THR A 152 16.98 7.20 -2.34
CA THR A 152 15.56 7.25 -2.71
C THR A 152 15.21 8.57 -3.38
N GLY A 153 14.21 8.55 -4.27
CA GLY A 153 13.77 9.77 -4.95
C GLY A 153 12.81 10.62 -4.12
N ASP A 154 12.11 10.04 -3.15
CA ASP A 154 11.01 10.67 -2.39
C ASP A 154 10.12 11.54 -3.31
N ILE A 155 9.53 10.88 -4.33
CA ILE A 155 8.94 11.51 -5.51
C ILE A 155 7.50 11.92 -5.25
N TYR A 156 7.19 13.20 -5.46
CA TYR A 156 5.84 13.76 -5.31
C TYR A 156 5.27 14.29 -6.62
N PHE A 157 6.10 14.72 -7.55
CA PHE A 157 5.69 15.29 -8.83
C PHE A 157 6.64 14.89 -9.97
N GLN A 158 6.19 15.11 -11.19
CA GLN A 158 6.94 14.66 -12.38
C GLN A 158 8.14 15.55 -12.65
N ASP A 159 7.93 16.84 -12.72
CA ASP A 159 8.91 17.85 -13.10
C ASP A 159 8.91 18.99 -12.06
N PRO A 160 9.97 19.81 -11.95
CA PRO A 160 10.03 20.93 -11.00
C PRO A 160 8.87 21.92 -11.14
N GLU A 161 8.32 22.09 -12.35
CA GLU A 161 7.19 22.99 -12.65
C GLU A 161 5.89 22.53 -11.96
N ASP A 162 5.74 21.24 -11.67
CA ASP A 162 4.59 20.68 -10.94
C ASP A 162 4.58 21.04 -9.45
N HIS A 163 5.65 21.66 -8.94
CA HIS A 163 5.75 22.05 -7.53
C HIS A 163 4.61 22.96 -7.07
N GLU A 164 4.20 23.93 -7.92
CA GLU A 164 3.05 24.79 -7.60
C GLU A 164 1.75 24.00 -7.50
N THR A 165 1.53 23.02 -8.38
CA THR A 165 0.39 22.11 -8.30
C THR A 165 0.41 21.30 -7.01
N HIS A 166 1.59 20.81 -6.61
CA HIS A 166 1.78 20.14 -5.32
C HIS A 166 1.38 21.04 -4.15
N LYS A 167 1.81 22.28 -4.11
CA LYS A 167 1.45 23.25 -3.07
C LYS A 167 -0.06 23.50 -3.01
N ILE A 168 -0.73 23.61 -4.18
CA ILE A 168 -2.19 23.74 -4.25
C ILE A 168 -2.87 22.53 -3.61
N LEU A 169 -2.45 21.30 -3.97
CA LEU A 169 -2.99 20.08 -3.37
C LEU A 169 -2.78 20.04 -1.85
N ARG A 170 -1.62 20.48 -1.37
CA ARG A 170 -1.33 20.55 0.06
C ARG A 170 -2.20 21.57 0.78
N ALA A 171 -2.43 22.75 0.16
CA ALA A 171 -3.32 23.76 0.71
C ALA A 171 -4.77 23.24 0.83
N ILE A 172 -5.27 22.54 -0.20
CA ILE A 172 -6.59 21.91 -0.18
C ILE A 172 -6.65 20.82 0.92
N ASN A 173 -5.65 19.96 1.01
CA ASN A 173 -5.60 18.89 2.02
C ASN A 173 -5.62 19.45 3.46
N LYS A 174 -4.94 20.56 3.68
CA LYS A 174 -4.87 21.22 4.99
C LYS A 174 -6.02 22.22 5.24
N ASN A 175 -6.93 22.34 4.29
CA ASN A 175 -8.03 23.32 4.33
C ASN A 175 -7.52 24.73 4.63
N THR A 176 -6.48 25.18 3.88
CA THR A 176 -5.84 26.47 4.05
C THR A 176 -5.57 27.13 2.69
N THR A 177 -4.98 28.32 2.68
CA THR A 177 -4.58 29.01 1.44
C THR A 177 -3.08 28.87 1.20
N LEU A 178 -2.63 29.06 -0.05
CA LEU A 178 -1.20 29.03 -0.41
C LEU A 178 -0.35 29.95 0.46
N LYS A 179 -0.88 31.13 0.83
CA LYS A 179 -0.18 32.11 1.67
C LYS A 179 0.05 31.66 3.12
N HIS A 180 -0.75 30.73 3.60
CA HIS A 180 -0.69 30.24 4.97
C HIS A 180 -0.02 28.86 5.09
N LEU A 181 0.46 28.28 3.96
CA LEU A 181 1.32 27.10 4.01
C LEU A 181 2.64 27.45 4.68
N LYS A 182 3.07 26.59 5.59
CA LYS A 182 4.36 26.70 6.30
C LYS A 182 5.39 25.75 5.71
N ASP A 183 6.64 26.00 5.98
CA ASP A 183 7.71 25.04 5.71
C ASP A 183 7.40 23.72 6.41
N GLY A 184 7.51 22.61 5.65
CA GLY A 184 7.13 21.27 6.11
C GLY A 184 5.68 20.87 5.77
N ASP A 185 4.80 21.79 5.38
CA ASP A 185 3.46 21.48 4.89
C ASP A 185 3.49 20.87 3.48
N TYR A 186 4.53 21.16 2.72
CA TYR A 186 4.78 20.69 1.37
C TYR A 186 6.24 20.32 1.18
N LYS A 187 6.54 19.56 0.14
CA LYS A 187 7.92 19.22 -0.25
C LYS A 187 8.51 20.34 -1.11
N ASN A 188 9.82 20.49 -1.05
CA ASN A 188 10.53 21.46 -1.89
C ASN A 188 10.60 21.01 -3.36
N GLU A 189 11.16 21.84 -4.21
CA GLU A 189 11.26 21.61 -5.66
C GLU A 189 12.11 20.39 -6.04
N ASP A 190 12.87 19.83 -5.12
CA ASP A 190 13.75 18.67 -5.37
C ASP A 190 13.04 17.32 -5.38
N HIS A 191 11.74 17.25 -5.12
CA HIS A 191 11.00 15.98 -4.98
C HIS A 191 10.31 15.54 -6.28
N TRP A 192 10.98 15.74 -7.44
CA TRP A 192 10.50 15.31 -8.75
C TRP A 192 11.12 14.00 -9.20
N PHE A 193 10.51 13.37 -10.21
CA PHE A 193 10.97 12.10 -10.77
C PHE A 193 12.32 12.29 -11.48
N ARG A 194 13.34 11.54 -11.07
CA ARG A 194 14.69 11.55 -11.62
C ARG A 194 15.10 10.20 -12.16
N ASP A 195 15.77 10.20 -13.30
CA ASP A 195 16.51 9.04 -13.77
C ASP A 195 17.79 8.81 -12.95
N GLU A 196 18.46 7.70 -13.19
CA GLU A 196 19.71 7.33 -12.50
C GLU A 196 20.81 8.39 -12.67
N SER A 197 20.93 8.97 -13.88
CA SER A 197 21.91 10.00 -14.17
C SER A 197 21.65 11.29 -13.37
N ALA A 198 20.39 11.68 -13.24
CA ALA A 198 19.98 12.83 -12.44
C ALA A 198 20.16 12.57 -10.93
N MET A 199 19.92 11.32 -10.47
CA MET A 199 20.22 10.92 -9.10
C MET A 199 21.72 10.95 -8.81
N ALA A 200 22.56 10.50 -9.76
CA ALA A 200 24.02 10.56 -9.63
C ALA A 200 24.55 11.99 -9.56
N ARG A 201 23.91 12.92 -10.30
CA ARG A 201 24.25 14.36 -10.20
C ARG A 201 23.79 14.96 -8.87
N LEU A 202 22.69 14.48 -8.32
CA LEU A 202 22.20 14.95 -7.02
C LEU A 202 23.07 14.47 -5.87
N PHE A 203 23.58 13.23 -5.96
CA PHE A 203 24.38 12.58 -4.91
C PHE A 203 25.76 12.15 -5.41
N PRO A 204 26.62 13.09 -5.83
CA PRO A 204 27.89 12.76 -6.51
C PRO A 204 28.91 12.05 -5.61
N ASN A 205 28.81 12.20 -4.29
CA ASN A 205 29.71 11.57 -3.32
C ASN A 205 29.12 10.29 -2.70
N SER A 206 27.99 9.77 -3.22
CA SER A 206 27.26 8.62 -2.68
C SER A 206 26.72 7.73 -3.80
N LEU A 207 27.51 7.50 -4.85
CA LEU A 207 27.11 6.65 -5.99
C LEU A 207 26.80 5.21 -5.55
N ASP A 208 27.49 4.72 -4.52
CA ASP A 208 27.21 3.40 -3.93
C ASP A 208 25.79 3.31 -3.38
N ALA A 209 25.22 4.42 -2.89
CA ALA A 209 23.84 4.44 -2.40
C ALA A 209 22.82 4.20 -3.53
N ILE A 210 23.13 4.62 -4.75
CA ILE A 210 22.30 4.36 -5.94
C ILE A 210 22.41 2.88 -6.32
N ASN A 211 23.62 2.30 -6.31
CA ASN A 211 23.84 0.88 -6.56
C ASN A 211 23.11 0.02 -5.51
N ASN A 212 23.14 0.43 -4.24
CA ASN A 212 22.45 -0.24 -3.15
C ASN A 212 20.93 -0.23 -3.35
N SER A 213 20.35 0.81 -3.97
CA SER A 213 18.92 0.81 -4.30
C SER A 213 18.56 -0.29 -5.30
N HIS A 214 19.38 -0.54 -6.30
CA HIS A 214 19.22 -1.66 -7.23
C HIS A 214 19.41 -3.02 -6.55
N TYR A 215 20.37 -3.13 -5.65
CA TYR A 215 20.58 -4.35 -4.87
C TYR A 215 19.37 -4.65 -3.94
N LEU A 216 18.90 -3.65 -3.22
CA LEU A 216 17.74 -3.77 -2.36
C LEU A 216 16.49 -4.15 -3.16
N ALA A 217 16.27 -3.52 -4.33
CA ALA A 217 15.15 -3.84 -5.20
C ALA A 217 15.16 -5.31 -5.69
N LYS A 218 16.32 -5.94 -5.84
CA LYS A 218 16.43 -7.37 -6.18
C LYS A 218 16.08 -8.28 -5.01
N ARG A 219 16.26 -7.83 -3.77
CA ARG A 219 15.90 -8.56 -2.55
C ARG A 219 14.40 -8.48 -2.24
N CYS A 220 13.74 -7.41 -2.68
CA CYS A 220 12.30 -7.26 -2.48
C CYS A 220 11.48 -8.26 -3.29
N LYS A 221 10.31 -8.65 -2.77
CA LYS A 221 9.32 -9.40 -3.53
C LYS A 221 8.85 -8.60 -4.74
N ARG A 222 8.89 -9.23 -5.92
CA ARG A 222 8.55 -8.62 -7.21
C ARG A 222 7.44 -9.32 -7.95
N GLU A 223 7.12 -10.56 -7.57
CA GLU A 223 6.07 -11.36 -8.19
C GLU A 223 4.81 -11.33 -7.32
N TRP A 224 3.74 -10.83 -7.90
CA TRP A 224 2.45 -10.67 -7.23
C TRP A 224 1.35 -11.28 -8.08
N SER A 225 0.43 -11.99 -7.44
CA SER A 225 -0.75 -12.55 -8.07
C SER A 225 -1.97 -12.29 -7.18
N PHE A 226 -3.01 -11.73 -7.77
CA PHE A 226 -4.30 -11.43 -7.12
C PHE A 226 -5.46 -12.17 -7.81
N VAL A 227 -5.17 -13.37 -8.34
CA VAL A 227 -6.12 -14.14 -9.15
C VAL A 227 -7.26 -14.73 -8.32
N ASN A 228 -7.02 -15.03 -7.04
CA ASN A 228 -8.00 -15.68 -6.18
C ASN A 228 -8.79 -14.64 -5.38
N THR A 229 -10.10 -14.58 -5.60
CA THR A 229 -11.00 -13.83 -4.73
C THR A 229 -11.11 -14.55 -3.39
N ILE A 230 -10.65 -13.89 -2.32
CA ILE A 230 -10.77 -14.39 -0.96
C ILE A 230 -12.04 -13.79 -0.35
N PHE A 231 -13.02 -14.65 -0.07
CA PHE A 231 -14.20 -14.25 0.69
C PHE A 231 -13.94 -14.39 2.20
N PRO A 232 -14.55 -13.51 3.04
CA PRO A 232 -14.52 -13.74 4.48
C PRO A 232 -15.03 -15.15 4.77
N GLY A 233 -14.15 -15.99 5.33
CA GLY A 233 -14.53 -17.34 5.71
C GLY A 233 -15.55 -17.27 6.84
N LEU A 234 -16.78 -17.66 6.58
CA LEU A 234 -17.56 -18.23 7.67
C LEU A 234 -16.81 -19.49 8.08
N SER A 235 -16.63 -19.72 9.38
CA SER A 235 -16.09 -20.99 9.92
C SER A 235 -17.00 -22.19 9.64
N LEU A 236 -17.78 -22.13 8.58
CA LEU A 236 -18.57 -23.21 8.02
C LEU A 236 -17.59 -24.12 7.31
N LYS A 237 -17.09 -25.10 8.08
CA LYS A 237 -16.21 -26.19 7.60
C LYS A 237 -16.82 -26.98 6.43
N ASP A 238 -17.99 -26.56 5.90
CA ASP A 238 -18.72 -27.32 4.92
C ASP A 238 -19.45 -26.40 3.94
N THR A 239 -18.88 -26.30 2.73
CA THR A 239 -19.50 -25.62 1.58
C THR A 239 -20.90 -26.18 1.27
N TYR A 240 -21.10 -27.48 1.51
CA TYR A 240 -22.39 -28.14 1.34
C TYR A 240 -23.46 -27.55 2.29
N HIS A 241 -23.13 -27.35 3.56
CA HIS A 241 -24.04 -26.73 4.53
C HIS A 241 -24.43 -25.31 4.15
N SER A 242 -23.46 -24.51 3.65
CA SER A 242 -23.73 -23.16 3.19
C SER A 242 -24.68 -23.11 1.99
N ASN A 243 -24.44 -23.96 1.00
CA ASN A 243 -25.27 -24.07 -0.19
C ASN A 243 -26.72 -24.48 0.17
N LYS A 244 -26.87 -25.50 1.02
CA LYS A 244 -28.17 -25.96 1.49
C LYS A 244 -28.90 -24.86 2.27
N LYS A 245 -28.25 -24.23 3.23
CA LYS A 245 -28.82 -23.16 4.05
C LYS A 245 -29.27 -21.98 3.21
N LEU A 246 -28.47 -21.56 2.22
CA LEU A 246 -28.83 -20.47 1.31
C LEU A 246 -30.06 -20.84 0.45
N ARG A 247 -30.10 -22.06 -0.07
CA ARG A 247 -31.25 -22.57 -0.83
C ARG A 247 -32.54 -22.56 0.00
N ASP A 248 -32.47 -23.05 1.23
CA ASP A 248 -33.62 -23.06 2.14
C ASP A 248 -34.14 -21.64 2.39
N TYR A 249 -33.24 -20.67 2.61
CA TYR A 249 -33.62 -19.26 2.76
C TYR A 249 -34.19 -18.63 1.50
N ALA A 250 -33.68 -18.99 0.31
CA ALA A 250 -34.23 -18.51 -0.95
C ALA A 250 -35.67 -18.99 -1.17
N TYR A 251 -35.94 -20.25 -0.91
CA TYR A 251 -37.30 -20.81 -1.00
C TYR A 251 -38.24 -20.24 0.07
N GLN A 252 -37.78 -20.09 1.33
CA GLN A 252 -38.57 -19.42 2.39
C GLN A 252 -38.90 -17.97 2.00
N GLY A 253 -37.94 -17.22 1.48
CA GLY A 253 -38.16 -15.86 1.00
C GLY A 253 -39.13 -15.80 -0.17
N ALA A 254 -39.11 -16.78 -1.07
CA ALA A 254 -40.05 -16.88 -2.18
C ALA A 254 -41.48 -17.13 -1.68
N MET A 255 -41.65 -18.00 -0.69
CA MET A 255 -42.99 -18.26 -0.08
C MET A 255 -43.60 -17.00 0.56
N VAL A 256 -42.79 -16.12 1.10
CA VAL A 256 -43.25 -14.86 1.68
C VAL A 256 -43.57 -13.80 0.61
N ARG A 257 -42.86 -13.84 -0.53
CA ARG A 257 -42.93 -12.79 -1.57
C ARG A 257 -43.95 -13.05 -2.66
N TYR A 258 -44.25 -14.33 -2.92
CA TYR A 258 -45.14 -14.76 -4.00
C TYR A 258 -46.33 -15.53 -3.40
N GLU A 259 -47.54 -15.22 -3.83
CA GLU A 259 -48.76 -15.94 -3.37
C GLU A 259 -48.71 -17.42 -3.75
N LYS A 260 -48.10 -17.73 -4.91
CA LYS A 260 -47.90 -19.08 -5.39
C LYS A 260 -46.55 -19.22 -6.04
N ILE A 261 -45.80 -20.23 -5.66
CA ILE A 261 -44.51 -20.57 -6.31
C ILE A 261 -44.78 -21.40 -7.56
N THR A 262 -44.71 -20.76 -8.73
CA THR A 262 -44.85 -21.40 -10.02
C THR A 262 -43.59 -22.15 -10.40
N ASP A 263 -43.69 -23.04 -11.41
CA ASP A 263 -42.51 -23.76 -11.91
C ASP A 263 -41.47 -22.84 -12.53
N GLU A 264 -41.89 -21.71 -13.10
CA GLU A 264 -40.99 -20.66 -13.59
C GLU A 264 -40.16 -20.03 -12.46
N ILE A 265 -40.80 -19.72 -11.32
CA ILE A 265 -40.11 -19.18 -10.14
C ILE A 265 -39.11 -20.20 -9.57
N LYS A 266 -39.50 -21.49 -9.53
CA LYS A 266 -38.58 -22.56 -9.10
C LYS A 266 -37.37 -22.66 -10.01
N GLN A 267 -37.57 -22.71 -11.31
CA GLN A 267 -36.51 -22.77 -12.31
C GLN A 267 -35.54 -21.59 -12.16
N ARG A 268 -36.08 -20.39 -11.92
CA ARG A 268 -35.25 -19.20 -11.69
C ARG A 268 -34.41 -19.31 -10.41
N ILE A 269 -35.01 -19.73 -9.31
CA ILE A 269 -34.28 -19.94 -8.05
C ILE A 269 -33.18 -20.98 -8.25
N ASP A 270 -33.48 -22.11 -8.88
CA ASP A 270 -32.53 -23.18 -9.09
C ASP A 270 -31.38 -22.76 -10.01
N TYR A 271 -31.64 -21.96 -11.05
CA TYR A 271 -30.64 -21.40 -11.91
C TYR A 271 -29.65 -20.49 -11.14
N GLU A 272 -30.18 -19.54 -10.37
CA GLU A 272 -29.37 -18.62 -9.57
C GLU A 272 -28.55 -19.37 -8.51
N MET A 273 -29.18 -20.33 -7.83
CA MET A 273 -28.52 -21.17 -6.83
C MET A 273 -27.38 -21.99 -7.42
N ASN A 274 -27.54 -22.52 -8.63
CA ASN A 274 -26.49 -23.25 -9.32
C ASN A 274 -25.28 -22.36 -9.65
N LEU A 275 -25.51 -21.14 -10.14
CA LEU A 275 -24.45 -20.15 -10.38
C LEU A 275 -23.68 -19.79 -9.10
N ILE A 276 -24.40 -19.50 -8.02
CA ILE A 276 -23.82 -19.17 -6.73
C ILE A 276 -22.99 -20.33 -6.18
N THR A 277 -23.51 -21.55 -6.30
CA THR A 277 -22.84 -22.77 -5.84
C THR A 277 -21.56 -23.05 -6.64
N GLN A 278 -21.62 -22.96 -7.97
CA GLN A 278 -20.45 -23.17 -8.84
C GLN A 278 -19.32 -22.16 -8.53
N LYS A 279 -19.67 -20.94 -8.18
CA LYS A 279 -18.70 -19.88 -7.84
C LYS A 279 -18.27 -19.90 -6.36
N GLY A 280 -18.83 -20.77 -5.53
CA GLY A 280 -18.52 -20.84 -4.09
C GLY A 280 -19.01 -19.62 -3.27
N PHE A 281 -20.01 -18.88 -3.76
CA PHE A 281 -20.44 -17.61 -3.17
C PHE A 281 -21.51 -17.74 -2.07
N ALA A 282 -22.01 -18.92 -1.77
CA ALA A 282 -23.06 -19.13 -0.77
C ALA A 282 -22.70 -18.55 0.62
N PRO A 283 -21.48 -18.71 1.17
CA PRO A 283 -21.09 -18.07 2.42
C PRO A 283 -21.22 -16.54 2.40
N TYR A 284 -20.84 -15.91 1.30
CA TYR A 284 -20.95 -14.45 1.13
C TYR A 284 -22.41 -13.99 1.20
N PHE A 285 -23.30 -14.64 0.48
CA PHE A 285 -24.73 -14.32 0.51
C PHE A 285 -25.35 -14.48 1.91
N LEU A 286 -24.90 -15.51 2.66
CA LEU A 286 -25.35 -15.72 4.05
C LEU A 286 -24.89 -14.59 4.97
N ILE A 287 -23.63 -14.12 4.85
CA ILE A 287 -23.11 -12.98 5.61
C ILE A 287 -23.91 -11.71 5.28
N VAL A 288 -24.11 -11.39 4.01
CA VAL A 288 -24.86 -10.21 3.58
C VAL A 288 -26.29 -10.26 4.15
N ARG A 289 -26.96 -11.43 4.06
CA ARG A 289 -28.29 -11.63 4.64
C ARG A 289 -28.30 -11.32 6.15
N ASP A 290 -27.33 -11.84 6.89
CA ASP A 290 -27.25 -11.64 8.33
C ASP A 290 -27.04 -10.17 8.68
N ILE A 291 -26.16 -9.45 7.96
CA ILE A 291 -25.99 -8.00 8.11
C ILE A 291 -27.31 -7.26 7.86
N VAL A 292 -27.99 -7.55 6.74
CA VAL A 292 -29.27 -6.92 6.39
C VAL A 292 -30.33 -7.18 7.45
N SER A 293 -30.41 -8.43 7.94
CA SER A 293 -31.42 -8.81 8.94
C SER A 293 -31.21 -8.11 10.30
N GLN A 294 -29.97 -7.79 10.65
CA GLN A 294 -29.63 -7.14 11.91
C GLN A 294 -29.78 -5.62 11.85
N THR A 295 -29.55 -5.00 10.70
CA THR A 295 -29.55 -3.53 10.57
C THR A 295 -30.94 -2.92 10.46
N ARG A 296 -32.00 -3.73 10.25
CA ARG A 296 -33.36 -3.27 9.97
C ARG A 296 -33.48 -2.18 8.88
N SER A 297 -32.43 -2.02 8.07
CA SER A 297 -32.34 -1.03 7.02
C SER A 297 -32.66 -1.67 5.67
N THR A 298 -33.33 -0.91 4.82
CA THR A 298 -33.47 -1.24 3.40
C THR A 298 -32.13 -0.95 2.72
N ILE A 299 -31.47 -1.98 2.25
CA ILE A 299 -30.29 -1.79 1.40
C ILE A 299 -30.81 -1.42 0.02
N GLY A 300 -30.59 -0.17 -0.38
CA GLY A 300 -30.86 0.28 -1.74
C GLY A 300 -29.94 -0.42 -2.74
N ARG A 301 -30.39 -0.58 -3.96
CA ARG A 301 -29.52 -0.93 -5.08
C ARG A 301 -28.53 0.24 -5.28
N GLY A 302 -27.24 -0.02 -5.14
CA GLY A 302 -26.19 0.94 -5.48
C GLY A 302 -26.16 1.22 -6.98
#